data_99c3dda7fca6b966d1ac18432fb04276
#
_entry.id   99c3dda7fca6b966d1ac18432fb04276
#
_cell.length_a   1.000
_cell.length_b   1.000
_cell.length_c   1.000
_cell.angle_alpha   90.00
_cell.angle_beta   90.00
_cell.angle_gamma   90.00
#
_symmetry.space_group_name_H-M   'P 1'
#
loop_
_entity.id
_entity.type
_entity.pdbx_description
1 polymer ?
#
loop_
_entity_poly.entity_id
_entity_poly.type
_entity_poly.pdbx_seq_one_letter_code
_entity_poly.pdbx_strand_id
1 'polypeptide(L)'
;WKLEVSSANEGAAGGFKEIICSVTGDKVYGTLKYESGVHRVQRVPATETQGRVHTSAASVAVLPEAEPFDVEINEGEIKWDTFRSGGAGGQNVNKVESGVRLRYNWKNPNTGVVEEILIECTETRDQPKNKERALSRLRTFIYDKEHQKYIDDIASKRKTMVSTGDRSAKIRTYNYPQGRITDHRINYTIYNLAAFMDGDIQDCIDHLIVAENAER
;
A
#
# COMPACT_ATOMS: atom_id res chain seq x y z
N TRP A 1 10.52 12.96 -11.77
CA TRP A 1 9.57 12.13 -11.00
C TRP A 1 8.43 12.98 -10.44
N LYS A 2 7.27 12.34 -10.27
CA LYS A 2 6.10 12.97 -9.67
C LYS A 2 5.88 12.39 -8.29
N LEU A 3 5.71 13.26 -7.30
CA LEU A 3 5.42 12.89 -5.91
C LEU A 3 4.00 13.33 -5.55
N GLU A 4 3.23 12.41 -4.98
CA GLU A 4 1.92 12.71 -4.40
C GLU A 4 1.87 12.20 -2.97
N VAL A 5 1.47 13.04 -2.03
CA VAL A 5 1.26 12.64 -0.65
C VAL A 5 -0.11 11.99 -0.52
N SER A 6 -0.12 10.70 -0.17
CA SER A 6 -1.38 9.95 0.02
C SER A 6 -1.95 10.13 1.42
N SER A 7 -1.07 10.17 2.43
CA SER A 7 -1.46 10.31 3.83
C SER A 7 -0.34 10.96 4.61
N ALA A 8 -0.68 11.82 5.55
CA ALA A 8 0.28 12.45 6.44
C ALA A 8 -0.31 12.53 7.85
N ASN A 9 0.46 12.10 8.84
CA ASN A 9 0.10 12.18 10.25
C ASN A 9 1.13 13.07 10.96
N GLU A 10 0.72 14.26 11.33
CA GLU A 10 1.60 15.26 11.94
C GLU A 10 1.94 14.92 13.39
N GLY A 11 3.16 15.23 13.79
CA GLY A 11 3.62 15.11 15.16
C GLY A 11 3.20 16.32 16.03
N ALA A 12 3.07 16.10 17.34
CA ALA A 12 2.68 17.15 18.29
C ALA A 12 3.68 18.33 18.38
N ALA A 13 4.96 18.06 18.06
CA ALA A 13 6.04 19.06 18.09
C ALA A 13 6.41 19.59 16.70
N GLY A 14 5.54 19.41 15.71
CA GLY A 14 5.85 19.64 14.30
C GLY A 14 6.45 18.39 13.63
N GLY A 15 6.62 18.46 12.31
CA GLY A 15 7.05 17.31 11.52
C GLY A 15 5.96 16.24 11.39
N PHE A 16 6.37 15.02 11.04
CA PHE A 16 5.44 13.92 10.77
C PHE A 16 5.76 12.71 11.63
N LYS A 17 4.73 12.07 12.16
CA LYS A 17 4.82 10.73 12.75
C LYS A 17 4.89 9.67 11.65
N GLU A 18 4.09 9.86 10.61
CA GLU A 18 4.04 9.01 9.43
C GLU A 18 3.68 9.86 8.22
N ILE A 19 4.33 9.60 7.11
CA ILE A 19 3.97 10.17 5.81
C ILE A 19 4.03 9.07 4.76
N ILE A 20 2.98 8.98 3.95
CA ILE A 20 2.88 8.01 2.86
C ILE A 20 2.77 8.78 1.56
N CYS A 21 3.69 8.50 0.64
CA CYS A 21 3.77 9.15 -0.65
C CYS A 21 3.74 8.13 -1.78
N SER A 22 3.16 8.52 -2.91
CA SER A 22 3.28 7.80 -4.18
C SER A 22 4.24 8.55 -5.07
N VAL A 23 5.25 7.85 -5.58
CA VAL A 23 6.27 8.41 -6.48
C VAL A 23 6.20 7.69 -7.81
N THR A 24 5.97 8.45 -8.88
CA THR A 24 5.89 7.94 -10.24
C THR A 24 6.99 8.51 -11.11
N GLY A 25 7.51 7.71 -12.01
CA GLY A 25 8.59 8.10 -12.92
C GLY A 25 9.40 6.91 -13.41
N ASP A 26 10.44 7.19 -14.17
CA ASP A 26 11.33 6.17 -14.69
C ASP A 26 12.26 5.62 -13.60
N LYS A 27 12.32 4.31 -13.47
CA LYS A 27 13.21 3.57 -12.56
C LYS A 27 13.12 4.01 -11.10
N VAL A 28 11.95 4.46 -10.66
CA VAL A 28 11.75 4.97 -9.29
C VAL A 28 12.01 3.90 -8.25
N TYR A 29 11.39 2.73 -8.38
CA TYR A 29 11.56 1.65 -7.41
C TYR A 29 13.00 1.12 -7.38
N GLY A 30 13.59 0.91 -8.53
CA GLY A 30 14.99 0.43 -8.64
C GLY A 30 16.00 1.39 -8.01
N THR A 31 15.68 2.66 -7.95
CA THR A 31 16.51 3.70 -7.30
C THR A 31 16.21 3.83 -5.81
N LEU A 32 14.93 3.96 -5.45
CA LEU A 32 14.53 4.23 -4.06
C LEU A 32 14.52 3.00 -3.16
N LYS A 33 14.54 1.78 -3.70
CA LYS A 33 14.58 0.55 -2.89
C LYS A 33 15.74 0.51 -1.90
N TYR A 34 16.85 1.19 -2.20
CA TYR A 34 18.01 1.27 -1.32
C TYR A 34 17.80 2.16 -0.10
N GLU A 35 16.73 2.95 -0.09
CA GLU A 35 16.36 3.81 1.05
C GLU A 35 15.53 3.07 2.11
N SER A 36 15.05 1.86 1.82
CA SER A 36 14.31 1.06 2.81
C SER A 36 15.19 0.63 3.96
N GLY A 37 14.73 0.89 5.17
CA GLY A 37 15.41 0.51 6.39
C GLY A 37 15.31 1.56 7.48
N VAL A 38 16.17 1.45 8.49
CA VAL A 38 16.22 2.38 9.62
C VAL A 38 17.29 3.43 9.38
N HIS A 39 16.90 4.70 9.44
CA HIS A 39 17.76 5.86 9.32
C HIS A 39 17.95 6.50 10.69
N ARG A 40 19.19 6.56 11.15
CA ARG A 40 19.54 7.14 12.44
C ARG A 40 19.93 8.61 12.28
N VAL A 41 19.34 9.47 13.09
CA VAL A 41 19.61 10.91 13.07
C VAL A 41 20.20 11.34 14.40
N GLN A 42 21.34 12.01 14.34
CA GLN A 42 22.01 12.64 15.48
C GLN A 42 21.98 14.15 15.31
N ARG A 43 21.21 14.81 16.15
CA ARG A 43 21.06 16.28 16.11
C ARG A 43 20.73 16.83 17.49
N VAL A 44 20.90 18.14 17.65
CA VAL A 44 20.36 18.88 18.78
C VAL A 44 18.94 19.29 18.45
N PRO A 45 17.89 18.71 19.09
CA PRO A 45 16.50 19.07 18.79
C PRO A 45 16.19 20.51 19.21
N ALA A 46 15.18 21.10 18.60
CA ALA A 46 14.72 22.45 18.93
C ALA A 46 14.23 22.57 20.41
N THR A 47 13.79 21.46 20.98
CA THR A 47 13.32 21.38 22.37
C THR A 47 14.45 21.21 23.41
N GLU A 48 15.69 20.96 22.96
CA GLU A 48 16.84 20.78 23.84
C GLU A 48 17.40 22.12 24.33
N THR A 49 17.43 22.33 25.63
CA THR A 49 17.87 23.58 26.27
C THR A 49 19.34 23.65 26.61
N GLN A 50 20.01 22.48 26.69
CA GLN A 50 21.41 22.36 27.12
C GLN A 50 22.40 22.01 25.99
N GLY A 51 21.92 22.06 24.73
CA GLY A 51 22.77 21.78 23.56
C GLY A 51 23.22 20.33 23.39
N ARG A 52 22.55 19.38 24.05
CA ARG A 52 22.89 17.96 23.95
C ARG A 52 22.44 17.35 22.63
N VAL A 53 23.28 16.49 22.09
CA VAL A 53 22.96 15.73 20.88
C VAL A 53 22.05 14.55 21.26
N HIS A 54 20.89 14.46 20.58
CA HIS A 54 19.96 13.33 20.73
C HIS A 54 20.03 12.44 19.51
N THR A 55 19.81 11.16 19.72
CA THR A 55 19.73 10.17 18.66
C THR A 55 18.29 9.73 18.47
N SER A 56 17.79 9.86 17.27
CA SER A 56 16.46 9.38 16.86
C SER A 56 16.57 8.47 15.65
N ALA A 57 15.50 7.75 15.36
CA ALA A 57 15.42 6.89 14.20
C ALA A 57 14.12 7.13 13.42
N ALA A 58 14.24 7.06 12.09
CA ALA A 58 13.11 7.05 11.19
C ALA A 58 13.17 5.78 10.33
N SER A 59 12.06 5.09 10.21
CA SER A 59 11.95 3.90 9.38
C SER A 59 11.36 4.25 8.03
N VAL A 60 11.97 3.74 6.97
CA VAL A 60 11.52 3.94 5.59
C VAL A 60 11.16 2.59 4.99
N ALA A 61 9.99 2.49 4.37
CA ALA A 61 9.57 1.34 3.61
C ALA A 61 9.27 1.78 2.17
N VAL A 62 10.02 1.26 1.23
CA VAL A 62 9.83 1.49 -0.21
C VAL A 62 9.28 0.21 -0.82
N LEU A 63 8.07 0.31 -1.38
CA LEU A 63 7.34 -0.83 -1.94
C LEU A 63 6.89 -0.50 -3.36
N PRO A 64 6.93 -1.47 -4.29
CA PRO A 64 6.35 -1.26 -5.61
C PRO A 64 4.84 -1.14 -5.48
N GLU A 65 4.25 -0.20 -6.23
CA GLU A 65 2.81 -0.08 -6.34
C GLU A 65 2.29 -1.14 -7.32
N ALA A 66 1.23 -1.85 -6.94
CA ALA A 66 0.65 -2.84 -7.84
C ALA A 66 -0.11 -2.16 -8.98
N GLU A 67 0.00 -2.77 -10.16
CA GLU A 67 -0.85 -2.41 -11.27
C GLU A 67 -2.30 -2.84 -10.98
N PRO A 68 -3.30 -2.05 -11.43
CA PRO A 68 -4.68 -2.47 -11.38
C PRO A 68 -4.86 -3.79 -12.11
N PHE A 69 -5.58 -4.72 -11.53
CA PHE A 69 -5.92 -5.97 -12.18
C PHE A 69 -7.42 -6.03 -12.46
N ASP A 70 -7.80 -6.70 -13.57
CA ASP A 70 -9.17 -6.94 -13.93
C ASP A 70 -9.67 -8.25 -13.32
N VAL A 71 -10.93 -8.22 -12.86
CA VAL A 71 -11.62 -9.41 -12.40
C VAL A 71 -12.25 -10.11 -13.60
N GLU A 72 -11.87 -11.36 -13.83
CA GLU A 72 -12.48 -12.19 -14.86
C GLU A 72 -13.67 -12.95 -14.28
N ILE A 73 -14.85 -12.74 -14.85
CA ILE A 73 -16.07 -13.44 -14.50
C ILE A 73 -16.60 -14.09 -15.78
N ASN A 74 -16.77 -15.40 -15.75
CA ASN A 74 -17.47 -16.10 -16.81
C ASN A 74 -18.99 -16.00 -16.59
N GLU A 75 -19.64 -15.05 -17.24
CA GLU A 75 -21.07 -14.79 -17.06
C GLU A 75 -21.93 -16.01 -17.45
N GLY A 76 -21.44 -16.87 -18.34
CA GLY A 76 -22.12 -18.10 -18.71
C GLY A 76 -22.22 -19.14 -17.59
N GLU A 77 -21.38 -19.05 -16.58
CA GLU A 77 -21.40 -19.93 -15.41
C GLU A 77 -22.27 -19.40 -14.25
N ILE A 78 -22.79 -18.16 -14.38
CA ILE A 78 -23.68 -17.57 -13.38
C ILE A 78 -25.05 -18.22 -13.50
N LYS A 79 -25.54 -18.75 -12.38
CA LYS A 79 -26.90 -19.24 -12.26
C LYS A 79 -27.81 -18.15 -11.71
N TRP A 80 -28.84 -17.83 -12.46
CA TRP A 80 -29.79 -16.78 -12.10
C TRP A 80 -31.11 -17.40 -11.64
N ASP A 81 -31.59 -16.94 -10.50
CA ASP A 81 -32.93 -17.18 -10.00
C ASP A 81 -33.67 -15.85 -9.87
N THR A 82 -34.93 -15.86 -10.22
CA THR A 82 -35.83 -14.72 -10.04
C THR A 82 -36.85 -15.04 -8.96
N PHE A 83 -37.24 -14.06 -8.20
CA PHE A 83 -38.22 -14.22 -7.13
C PHE A 83 -39.01 -12.92 -6.92
N ARG A 84 -40.10 -13.05 -6.18
CA ARG A 84 -40.90 -11.89 -5.78
C ARG A 84 -40.23 -11.20 -4.60
N SER A 85 -39.97 -9.90 -4.74
CA SER A 85 -39.47 -9.14 -3.61
C SER A 85 -40.59 -8.87 -2.61
N GLY A 86 -40.41 -9.30 -1.37
CA GLY A 86 -41.32 -8.95 -0.27
C GLY A 86 -41.24 -7.45 0.05
N GLY A 87 -42.38 -6.77 0.08
CA GLY A 87 -42.43 -5.36 0.46
C GLY A 87 -43.86 -4.88 0.65
N ALA A 88 -44.06 -3.88 1.49
CA ALA A 88 -45.36 -3.27 1.71
C ALA A 88 -45.75 -2.38 0.51
N GLY A 89 -46.79 -2.73 -0.19
CA GLY A 89 -47.54 -1.83 -1.01
C GLY A 89 -47.27 -1.82 -2.51
N GLY A 90 -48.32 -1.86 -3.23
CA GLY A 90 -48.48 -1.70 -4.68
C GLY A 90 -49.05 -2.95 -5.34
N GLN A 91 -49.93 -2.75 -6.29
CA GLN A 91 -50.64 -3.82 -6.99
C GLN A 91 -49.75 -4.81 -7.76
N ASN A 92 -48.48 -4.47 -8.00
CA ASN A 92 -47.55 -5.27 -8.78
C ASN A 92 -46.53 -6.04 -7.91
N VAL A 93 -46.45 -5.79 -6.60
CA VAL A 93 -45.49 -6.46 -5.69
C VAL A 93 -45.70 -7.97 -5.64
N ASN A 94 -46.94 -8.44 -5.77
CA ASN A 94 -47.27 -9.85 -5.73
C ASN A 94 -47.35 -10.53 -7.12
N LYS A 95 -47.23 -9.79 -8.21
CA LYS A 95 -47.39 -10.30 -9.56
C LYS A 95 -46.13 -10.31 -10.41
N VAL A 96 -45.13 -9.52 -10.06
CA VAL A 96 -43.87 -9.36 -10.83
C VAL A 96 -42.68 -9.89 -10.03
N GLU A 97 -41.98 -10.83 -10.61
CA GLU A 97 -40.71 -11.33 -10.07
C GLU A 97 -39.59 -10.38 -10.47
N SER A 98 -39.36 -9.34 -9.68
CA SER A 98 -38.31 -8.36 -9.92
C SER A 98 -37.01 -8.66 -9.16
N GLY A 99 -37.08 -9.39 -8.05
CA GLY A 99 -35.92 -9.82 -7.29
C GLY A 99 -35.06 -10.82 -8.06
N VAL A 100 -33.76 -10.66 -7.97
CA VAL A 100 -32.80 -11.58 -8.61
C VAL A 100 -31.82 -12.12 -7.58
N ARG A 101 -31.45 -13.36 -7.79
CA ARG A 101 -30.42 -14.05 -7.04
C ARG A 101 -29.44 -14.64 -8.03
N LEU A 102 -28.16 -14.35 -7.89
CA LEU A 102 -27.12 -15.03 -8.63
C LEU A 102 -26.36 -16.00 -7.75
N ARG A 103 -25.96 -17.11 -8.36
CA ARG A 103 -25.04 -18.08 -7.76
C ARG A 103 -23.86 -18.24 -8.71
N TYR A 104 -22.67 -18.11 -8.18
CA TYR A 104 -21.43 -18.22 -8.94
C TYR A 104 -20.42 -19.04 -8.16
N ASN A 105 -19.90 -20.07 -8.79
CA ASN A 105 -18.81 -20.87 -8.22
C ASN A 105 -17.48 -20.23 -8.64
N TRP A 106 -16.88 -19.56 -7.71
CA TRP A 106 -15.62 -18.88 -7.92
C TRP A 106 -14.45 -19.72 -7.37
N LYS A 107 -13.48 -20.00 -8.25
CA LYS A 107 -12.24 -20.62 -7.84
C LYS A 107 -11.29 -19.54 -7.34
N ASN A 108 -11.01 -19.54 -6.05
CA ASN A 108 -10.08 -18.60 -5.44
C ASN A 108 -8.66 -18.86 -6.00
N PRO A 109 -8.06 -17.91 -6.73
CA PRO A 109 -6.73 -18.10 -7.31
C PRO A 109 -5.62 -18.21 -6.26
N ASN A 110 -5.90 -17.76 -5.04
CA ASN A 110 -4.93 -17.77 -3.94
C ASN A 110 -4.89 -19.11 -3.19
N THR A 111 -6.04 -19.77 -3.07
CA THR A 111 -6.17 -21.03 -2.32
C THR A 111 -6.47 -22.24 -3.18
N GLY A 112 -6.92 -22.04 -4.42
CA GLY A 112 -7.41 -23.08 -5.30
C GLY A 112 -8.77 -23.68 -4.91
N VAL A 113 -9.38 -23.20 -3.84
CA VAL A 113 -10.67 -23.66 -3.34
C VAL A 113 -11.79 -23.01 -4.15
N VAL A 114 -12.82 -23.79 -4.48
CA VAL A 114 -14.03 -23.28 -5.14
C VAL A 114 -15.01 -22.82 -4.04
N GLU A 115 -15.40 -21.56 -4.09
CA GLU A 115 -16.37 -20.95 -3.19
C GLU A 115 -17.64 -20.59 -3.96
N GLU A 116 -18.79 -20.93 -3.40
CA GLU A 116 -20.08 -20.50 -3.94
C GLU A 116 -20.42 -19.10 -3.43
N ILE A 117 -20.60 -18.17 -4.36
CA ILE A 117 -20.99 -16.80 -4.05
C ILE A 117 -22.47 -16.64 -4.38
N LEU A 118 -23.24 -16.17 -3.38
CA LEU A 118 -24.66 -15.91 -3.49
C LEU A 118 -24.92 -14.42 -3.30
N ILE A 119 -25.51 -13.77 -4.31
CA ILE A 119 -25.85 -12.35 -4.25
C ILE A 119 -27.31 -12.16 -4.65
N GLU A 120 -28.03 -11.41 -3.83
CA GLU A 120 -29.43 -11.04 -4.06
C GLU A 120 -29.54 -9.53 -4.28
N CYS A 121 -30.40 -9.13 -5.21
CA CYS A 121 -30.75 -7.74 -5.41
C CYS A 121 -32.25 -7.56 -5.59
N THR A 122 -32.84 -6.74 -4.74
CA THR A 122 -34.26 -6.41 -4.69
C THR A 122 -34.51 -4.91 -4.67
N GLU A 123 -33.48 -4.11 -4.97
CA GLU A 123 -33.50 -2.66 -4.79
C GLU A 123 -34.47 -1.94 -5.73
N THR A 124 -34.73 -2.48 -6.89
CA THR A 124 -35.62 -1.90 -7.88
C THR A 124 -36.76 -2.85 -8.26
N ARG A 125 -37.78 -2.30 -8.92
CA ARG A 125 -38.85 -3.12 -9.52
C ARG A 125 -38.53 -3.58 -10.95
N ASP A 126 -37.34 -3.26 -11.41
CA ASP A 126 -36.85 -3.60 -12.74
C ASP A 126 -35.86 -4.76 -12.64
N GLN A 127 -36.27 -5.93 -13.14
CA GLN A 127 -35.44 -7.15 -13.08
C GLN A 127 -34.09 -7.00 -13.81
N PRO A 128 -33.99 -6.42 -15.01
CA PRO A 128 -32.72 -6.20 -15.69
C PRO A 128 -31.77 -5.31 -14.88
N LYS A 129 -32.28 -4.25 -14.24
CA LYS A 129 -31.48 -3.39 -13.39
C LYS A 129 -30.95 -4.12 -12.16
N ASN A 130 -31.77 -4.99 -11.55
CA ASN A 130 -31.36 -5.80 -10.42
C ASN A 130 -30.29 -6.82 -10.81
N LYS A 131 -30.37 -7.41 -12.02
CA LYS A 131 -29.32 -8.27 -12.56
C LYS A 131 -27.99 -7.53 -12.74
N GLU A 132 -28.04 -6.35 -13.32
CA GLU A 132 -26.85 -5.50 -13.50
C GLU A 132 -26.19 -5.13 -12.18
N ARG A 133 -27.00 -4.74 -11.18
CA ARG A 133 -26.50 -4.42 -9.83
C ARG A 133 -25.92 -5.63 -9.12
N ALA A 134 -26.56 -6.79 -9.23
CA ALA A 134 -26.06 -8.04 -8.66
C ALA A 134 -24.72 -8.42 -9.29
N LEU A 135 -24.56 -8.28 -10.59
CA LEU A 135 -23.32 -8.54 -11.30
C LEU A 135 -22.20 -7.57 -10.88
N SER A 136 -22.53 -6.29 -10.72
CA SER A 136 -21.58 -5.29 -10.19
C SER A 136 -21.11 -5.63 -8.78
N ARG A 137 -22.01 -6.09 -7.92
CA ARG A 137 -21.67 -6.54 -6.57
C ARG A 137 -20.78 -7.80 -6.58
N LEU A 138 -21.04 -8.72 -7.50
CA LEU A 138 -20.18 -9.88 -7.69
C LEU A 138 -18.76 -9.49 -8.07
N ARG A 139 -18.58 -8.56 -8.99
CA ARG A 139 -17.26 -8.04 -9.40
C ARG A 139 -16.54 -7.40 -8.23
N THR A 140 -17.21 -6.57 -7.47
CA THR A 140 -16.64 -5.92 -6.28
C THR A 140 -16.23 -6.95 -5.24
N PHE A 141 -17.07 -7.94 -4.99
CA PHE A 141 -16.77 -9.00 -4.01
C PHE A 141 -15.52 -9.79 -4.39
N ILE A 142 -15.42 -10.22 -5.65
CA ILE A 142 -14.25 -10.97 -6.15
C ILE A 142 -13.00 -10.10 -6.15
N TYR A 143 -13.12 -8.84 -6.58
CA TYR A 143 -12.02 -7.88 -6.55
C TYR A 143 -11.47 -7.71 -5.13
N ASP A 144 -12.34 -7.51 -4.14
CA ASP A 144 -11.94 -7.33 -2.75
C ASP A 144 -11.24 -8.59 -2.21
N LYS A 145 -11.74 -9.77 -2.54
CA LYS A 145 -11.14 -11.04 -2.14
C LYS A 145 -9.74 -11.25 -2.74
N GLU A 146 -9.57 -10.99 -4.02
CA GLU A 146 -8.28 -11.12 -4.70
C GLU A 146 -7.31 -10.03 -4.25
N HIS A 147 -7.80 -8.82 -4.03
CA HIS A 147 -7.00 -7.68 -3.61
C HIS A 147 -6.56 -7.79 -2.14
N GLN A 148 -7.33 -8.47 -1.30
CA GLN A 148 -7.02 -8.63 0.13
C GLN A 148 -5.67 -9.33 0.35
N LYS A 149 -5.36 -10.34 -0.43
CA LYS A 149 -4.04 -11.01 -0.36
C LYS A 149 -2.91 -10.04 -0.67
N TYR A 150 -3.10 -9.21 -1.69
CA TYR A 150 -2.12 -8.20 -2.06
C TYR A 150 -1.91 -7.17 -0.94
N ILE A 151 -3.00 -6.70 -0.31
CA ILE A 151 -2.93 -5.79 0.83
C ILE A 151 -2.22 -6.44 2.01
N ASP A 152 -2.51 -7.69 2.31
CA ASP A 152 -1.88 -8.44 3.41
C ASP A 152 -0.39 -8.67 3.17
N ASP A 153 0.02 -8.98 1.95
CA ASP A 153 1.42 -9.14 1.55
C ASP A 153 2.20 -7.82 1.70
N ILE A 154 1.61 -6.70 1.30
CA ILE A 154 2.21 -5.37 1.50
C ILE A 154 2.32 -5.03 2.98
N ALA A 155 1.28 -5.26 3.76
CA ALA A 155 1.29 -5.01 5.20
C ALA A 155 2.39 -5.83 5.90
N SER A 156 2.56 -7.10 5.51
CA SER A 156 3.61 -7.98 6.04
C SER A 156 5.00 -7.50 5.67
N LYS A 157 5.24 -7.13 4.42
CA LYS A 157 6.52 -6.57 3.96
C LYS A 157 6.85 -5.27 4.67
N ARG A 158 5.87 -4.38 4.79
CA ARG A 158 6.01 -3.12 5.52
C ARG A 158 6.37 -3.37 6.99
N LYS A 159 5.68 -4.29 7.65
CA LYS A 159 5.95 -4.67 9.03
C LYS A 159 7.39 -5.16 9.21
N THR A 160 7.88 -5.98 8.30
CA THR A 160 9.27 -6.47 8.33
C THR A 160 10.28 -5.34 8.16
N MET A 161 10.04 -4.39 7.26
CA MET A 161 10.93 -3.25 7.02
C MET A 161 10.97 -2.26 8.18
N VAL A 162 9.87 -2.11 8.92
CA VAL A 162 9.68 -1.13 10.00
C VAL A 162 9.86 -1.76 11.39
N SER A 163 9.85 -3.09 11.49
CA SER A 163 9.75 -3.84 12.76
C SER A 163 10.89 -3.57 13.74
N THR A 164 12.02 -3.08 13.27
CA THR A 164 13.17 -2.93 14.12
C THR A 164 13.25 -1.60 14.82
N GLY A 165 12.50 -0.55 14.47
CA GLY A 165 12.51 0.78 15.16
C GLY A 165 13.70 1.04 16.11
N ASP A 166 14.61 0.08 16.16
CA ASP A 166 15.79 0.05 17.03
C ASP A 166 16.88 0.91 16.39
N ARG A 167 17.37 1.85 17.16
CA ARG A 167 18.47 2.75 16.78
C ARG A 167 19.76 2.00 16.41
N SER A 168 19.91 0.76 16.89
CA SER A 168 21.04 -0.09 16.57
C SER A 168 20.98 -0.72 15.18
N ALA A 169 19.77 -0.97 14.67
CA ALA A 169 19.53 -1.57 13.36
C ALA A 169 19.45 -0.49 12.25
N LYS A 170 20.55 0.21 12.03
CA LYS A 170 20.61 1.33 11.09
C LYS A 170 21.29 0.96 9.79
N ILE A 171 20.73 1.46 8.67
CA ILE A 171 21.41 1.42 7.37
C ILE A 171 22.28 2.67 7.16
N ARG A 172 21.84 3.81 7.67
CA ARG A 172 22.50 5.10 7.46
C ARG A 172 22.39 5.99 8.70
N THR A 173 23.43 6.78 8.95
CA THR A 173 23.45 7.77 10.03
C THR A 173 23.67 9.17 9.46
N TYR A 174 22.83 10.10 9.92
CA TYR A 174 22.89 11.52 9.63
C TYR A 174 23.37 12.27 10.87
N ASN A 175 24.61 12.75 10.84
CA ASN A 175 25.21 13.49 11.95
C ASN A 175 25.20 14.99 11.65
N TYR A 176 24.20 15.68 12.18
CA TYR A 176 24.02 17.11 11.95
C TYR A 176 25.16 17.98 12.53
N PRO A 177 25.63 17.76 13.78
CA PRO A 177 26.75 18.57 14.31
C PRO A 177 28.00 18.51 13.47
N GLN A 178 28.30 17.38 12.83
CA GLN A 178 29.48 17.21 11.98
C GLN A 178 29.19 17.38 10.49
N GLY A 179 27.93 17.64 10.11
CA GLY A 179 27.53 17.74 8.70
C GLY A 179 27.84 16.49 7.86
N ARG A 180 27.79 15.32 8.47
CA ARG A 180 28.28 14.05 7.94
C ARG A 180 27.15 13.06 7.78
N ILE A 181 27.19 12.31 6.68
CA ILE A 181 26.34 11.16 6.43
C ILE A 181 27.21 9.93 6.21
N THR A 182 26.85 8.84 6.88
CA THR A 182 27.52 7.55 6.74
C THR A 182 26.50 6.48 6.40
N ASP A 183 26.71 5.81 5.26
CA ASP A 183 25.97 4.59 4.91
C ASP A 183 26.76 3.38 5.43
N HIS A 184 26.21 2.71 6.42
CA HIS A 184 26.90 1.62 7.11
C HIS A 184 26.97 0.33 6.31
N ARG A 185 26.15 0.19 5.29
CA ARG A 185 26.13 -1.00 4.43
C ARG A 185 27.40 -1.12 3.60
N ILE A 186 28.00 0.01 3.23
CA ILE A 186 29.16 0.10 2.33
C ILE A 186 30.27 0.97 2.87
N ASN A 187 30.20 1.40 4.15
CA ASN A 187 31.14 2.32 4.78
C ASN A 187 31.37 3.60 3.96
N TYR A 188 30.31 4.11 3.35
CA TYR A 188 30.33 5.32 2.55
C TYR A 188 30.08 6.53 3.44
N THR A 189 30.98 7.52 3.39
CA THR A 189 30.85 8.74 4.20
C THR A 189 31.01 9.96 3.31
N ILE A 190 30.09 10.92 3.46
CA ILE A 190 30.18 12.25 2.83
C ILE A 190 29.93 13.34 3.87
N TYR A 191 30.47 14.53 3.61
CA TYR A 191 30.39 15.69 4.52
C TYR A 191 29.45 16.79 4.04
N ASN A 192 28.58 16.50 3.08
CA ASN A 192 27.61 17.44 2.52
C ASN A 192 26.17 17.06 2.92
N LEU A 193 25.90 17.08 4.22
CA LEU A 193 24.61 16.69 4.77
C LEU A 193 23.46 17.54 4.21
N ALA A 194 23.63 18.86 4.13
CA ALA A 194 22.58 19.75 3.66
C ALA A 194 22.15 19.43 2.22
N ALA A 195 23.08 19.24 1.30
CA ALA A 195 22.77 18.87 -0.08
C ALA A 195 22.12 17.48 -0.18
N PHE A 196 22.59 16.54 0.63
CA PHE A 196 21.99 15.19 0.69
C PHE A 196 20.53 15.23 1.15
N MET A 197 20.22 16.01 2.17
CA MET A 197 18.85 16.21 2.64
C MET A 197 17.97 16.93 1.60
N ASP A 198 18.54 17.72 0.73
CA ASP A 198 17.85 18.37 -0.38
C ASP A 198 17.70 17.48 -1.64
N GLY A 199 18.13 16.23 -1.56
CA GLY A 199 17.93 15.24 -2.61
C GLY A 199 19.18 14.85 -3.43
N ASP A 200 20.36 15.35 -3.11
CA ASP A 200 21.63 14.94 -3.73
C ASP A 200 22.11 13.58 -3.17
N ILE A 201 21.36 12.54 -3.48
CA ILE A 201 21.56 11.18 -2.96
C ILE A 201 22.08 10.20 -4.02
N GLN A 202 22.15 10.62 -5.29
CA GLN A 202 22.45 9.71 -6.40
C GLN A 202 23.81 9.05 -6.29
N ASP A 203 24.83 9.77 -5.85
CA ASP A 203 26.17 9.21 -5.68
C ASP A 203 26.19 8.06 -4.64
N CYS A 204 25.49 8.23 -3.54
CA CYS A 204 25.32 7.16 -2.54
C CYS A 204 24.59 5.94 -3.10
N ILE A 205 23.52 6.17 -3.87
CA ILE A 205 22.76 5.10 -4.51
C ILE A 205 23.64 4.37 -5.54
N ASP A 206 24.43 5.08 -6.32
CA ASP A 206 25.36 4.48 -7.30
C ASP A 206 26.37 3.56 -6.62
N HIS A 207 26.93 3.97 -5.48
CA HIS A 207 27.81 3.13 -4.68
C HIS A 207 27.12 1.87 -4.12
N LEU A 208 25.86 1.99 -3.71
CA LEU A 208 25.05 0.86 -3.27
C LEU A 208 24.76 -0.13 -4.40
N ILE A 209 24.49 0.38 -5.60
CA ILE A 209 24.27 -0.46 -6.79
C ILE A 209 25.54 -1.22 -7.16
N VAL A 210 26.68 -0.57 -7.14
CA VAL A 210 27.98 -1.21 -7.41
C VAL A 210 28.26 -2.30 -6.38
N ALA A 211 28.00 -2.05 -5.11
CA ALA A 211 28.20 -3.04 -4.04
C ALA A 211 27.27 -4.24 -4.21
N GLU A 212 25.99 -4.04 -4.54
CA GLU A 212 25.05 -5.13 -4.82
C GLU A 212 25.48 -5.98 -6.00
N ASN A 213 25.97 -5.36 -7.06
CA ASN A 213 26.44 -6.08 -8.25
C ASN A 213 27.74 -6.87 -7.99
N ALA A 214 28.56 -6.44 -7.05
CA ALA A 214 29.79 -7.14 -6.68
C ALA A 214 29.54 -8.40 -5.83
N GLU A 215 28.38 -8.48 -5.16
CA GLU A 215 27.96 -9.65 -4.37
C GLU A 215 27.29 -10.75 -5.22
N ARG A 216 26.98 -10.47 -6.49
CA ARG A 216 26.42 -11.41 -7.45
C ARG A 216 27.55 -12.10 -8.22
#